data_117aac61ec70ab61659ed6c9c7177d49
#
_entry.id   117aac61ec70ab61659ed6c9c7177d49
#
_cell.length_a   1.000
_cell.length_b   1.000
_cell.length_c   1.000
_cell.angle_alpha   90.00
_cell.angle_beta   90.00
_cell.angle_gamma   90.00
#
_symmetry.space_group_name_H-M   'P 1'
#
loop_
_entity.id
_entity.type
_entity.pdbx_description
1 polymer ?
#
loop_
_entity_poly.entity_id
_entity_poly.type
_entity_poly.pdbx_seq_one_letter_code
_entity_poly.pdbx_strand_id
1 'polypeptide(L)'
;EYFVSYYDYYQPEAYIPTTDIYIEKDASINEHINQMRLSATKAVMERRDVVIVASVSAIYGLGDPRRYFQMVIHLDRGEQINQRALLRRLAELQYERNEADFRRSVYRVRGDVIDVFPADSEKEALRIELLGEEIESLKYFDPLTGEIIREVPRATIYPKSHYVTSRDRILKAIEFIKEELVTRLEELNKENKLVEAQRLEQRTLYDIEMMQELGFCSGIENYSRFLSDRQPGEPPPTLYDYLAEDTLVFID
;
A
#
# COMPACT_ATOMS: atom_id res chain seq x y z
N GLU A 1 -2.55 -19.28 0.78
CA GLU A 1 -2.36 -17.91 1.27
C GLU A 1 -3.50 -17.50 2.19
N TYR A 2 -3.25 -16.51 3.05
CA TYR A 2 -4.24 -15.98 3.98
C TYR A 2 -4.50 -14.50 3.74
N PHE A 3 -5.79 -14.12 3.75
CA PHE A 3 -6.21 -12.73 3.62
C PHE A 3 -7.23 -12.41 4.73
N VAL A 4 -6.72 -12.11 5.92
CA VAL A 4 -7.52 -11.83 7.10
C VAL A 4 -7.35 -10.40 7.59
N SER A 5 -8.15 -9.96 8.56
CA SER A 5 -8.01 -8.61 9.12
C SER A 5 -6.63 -8.42 9.75
N TYR A 6 -5.98 -7.31 9.44
CA TYR A 6 -4.63 -7.00 9.93
C TYR A 6 -4.61 -6.07 11.15
N TYR A 7 -5.78 -5.73 11.69
CA TYR A 7 -5.87 -4.96 12.92
C TYR A 7 -5.78 -5.88 14.14
N ASP A 8 -4.79 -5.67 15.01
CA ASP A 8 -4.75 -6.26 16.34
C ASP A 8 -5.71 -5.54 17.28
N TYR A 9 -5.86 -4.23 17.08
CA TYR A 9 -6.77 -3.37 17.82
C TYR A 9 -7.33 -2.29 16.89
N TYR A 10 -8.62 -1.99 17.06
CA TYR A 10 -9.28 -0.93 16.31
C TYR A 10 -10.33 -0.24 17.19
N GLN A 11 -10.16 1.05 17.42
CA GLN A 11 -11.15 1.92 18.07
C GLN A 11 -11.55 3.01 17.06
N PRO A 12 -12.82 3.07 16.67
CA PRO A 12 -13.30 4.15 15.80
C PRO A 12 -13.32 5.48 16.56
N GLU A 13 -13.17 6.56 15.80
CA GLU A 13 -13.39 7.90 16.30
C GLU A 13 -14.86 8.09 16.67
N ALA A 14 -15.13 8.72 17.81
CA ALA A 14 -16.48 9.04 18.27
C ALA A 14 -16.51 10.32 19.11
N TYR A 15 -17.58 11.10 18.97
CA TYR A 15 -17.87 12.22 19.84
C TYR A 15 -19.18 11.96 20.61
N ILE A 16 -19.15 12.15 21.93
CA ILE A 16 -20.31 11.97 22.81
C ILE A 16 -20.77 13.35 23.28
N PRO A 17 -21.76 13.96 22.63
CA PRO A 17 -22.18 15.33 22.92
C PRO A 17 -22.68 15.56 24.35
N THR A 18 -23.27 14.52 24.97
CA THR A 18 -23.84 14.62 26.32
C THR A 18 -22.80 14.81 27.43
N THR A 19 -21.56 14.36 27.20
CA THR A 19 -20.45 14.45 28.15
C THR A 19 -19.28 15.27 27.64
N ASP A 20 -19.40 15.83 26.42
CA ASP A 20 -18.33 16.55 25.72
C ASP A 20 -17.02 15.76 25.65
N ILE A 21 -17.16 14.44 25.45
CA ILE A 21 -16.00 13.53 25.33
C ILE A 21 -15.76 13.21 23.88
N TYR A 22 -14.54 13.49 23.42
CA TYR A 22 -14.03 13.05 22.14
C TYR A 22 -13.12 11.83 22.29
N ILE A 23 -13.48 10.75 21.60
CA ILE A 23 -12.71 9.52 21.56
C ILE A 23 -11.92 9.53 20.24
N GLU A 24 -10.61 9.55 20.33
CA GLU A 24 -9.74 9.50 19.15
C GLU A 24 -9.73 8.11 18.52
N LYS A 25 -9.59 8.06 17.19
CA LYS A 25 -9.32 6.80 16.48
C LYS A 25 -7.99 6.24 16.96
N ASP A 26 -8.01 4.98 17.36
CA ASP A 26 -6.79 4.21 17.68
C ASP A 26 -6.80 2.89 16.93
N ALA A 27 -5.68 2.54 16.30
CA ALA A 27 -5.56 1.32 15.52
C ALA A 27 -4.12 0.78 15.57
N SER A 28 -4.00 -0.51 15.85
CA SER A 28 -2.73 -1.24 15.80
C SER A 28 -2.76 -2.25 14.66
N ILE A 29 -1.83 -2.13 13.73
CA ILE A 29 -1.69 -3.01 12.57
C ILE A 29 -0.66 -4.10 12.87
N ASN A 30 -1.05 -5.35 12.66
CA ASN A 30 -0.13 -6.48 12.68
C ASN A 30 0.65 -6.56 11.36
N GLU A 31 1.93 -6.24 11.40
CA GLU A 31 2.78 -6.21 10.22
C GLU A 31 2.96 -7.58 9.55
N HIS A 32 2.93 -8.67 10.34
CA HIS A 32 3.03 -10.02 9.78
C HIS A 32 1.76 -10.38 9.00
N ILE A 33 0.58 -10.07 9.53
CA ILE A 33 -0.68 -10.30 8.82
C ILE A 33 -0.77 -9.40 7.59
N ASN A 34 -0.30 -8.16 7.66
CA ASN A 34 -0.24 -7.29 6.50
C ASN A 34 0.66 -7.86 5.40
N GLN A 35 1.82 -8.41 5.75
CA GLN A 35 2.70 -9.11 4.83
C GLN A 35 2.00 -10.32 4.16
N MET A 36 1.25 -11.13 4.94
CA MET A 36 0.48 -12.26 4.40
C MET A 36 -0.59 -11.80 3.39
N ARG A 37 -1.26 -10.66 3.64
CA ARG A 37 -2.23 -10.06 2.71
C ARG A 37 -1.57 -9.63 1.39
N LEU A 38 -0.39 -9.02 1.45
CA LEU A 38 0.38 -8.63 0.26
C LEU A 38 0.85 -9.86 -0.51
N SER A 39 1.31 -10.89 0.19
CA SER A 39 1.67 -12.19 -0.41
C SER A 39 0.48 -12.85 -1.11
N ALA A 40 -0.69 -12.85 -0.47
CA ALA A 40 -1.91 -13.40 -1.07
C ALA A 40 -2.30 -12.64 -2.35
N THR A 41 -2.24 -11.32 -2.34
CA THR A 41 -2.54 -10.48 -3.50
C THR A 41 -1.56 -10.76 -4.65
N LYS A 42 -0.26 -10.81 -4.36
CA LYS A 42 0.77 -11.19 -5.33
C LYS A 42 0.51 -12.57 -5.92
N ALA A 43 0.22 -13.56 -5.07
CA ALA A 43 -0.03 -14.93 -5.48
C ALA A 43 -1.17 -15.03 -6.50
N VAL A 44 -2.30 -14.36 -6.27
CA VAL A 44 -3.43 -14.37 -7.24
C VAL A 44 -3.13 -13.62 -8.52
N MET A 45 -2.26 -12.63 -8.49
CA MET A 45 -1.85 -11.89 -9.69
C MET A 45 -0.83 -12.65 -10.55
N GLU A 46 0.03 -13.46 -9.93
CA GLU A 46 1.12 -14.18 -10.62
C GLU A 46 0.79 -15.64 -10.96
N ARG A 47 -0.14 -16.28 -10.22
CA ARG A 47 -0.34 -17.72 -10.24
C ARG A 47 -1.80 -18.08 -10.44
N ARG A 48 -2.04 -19.25 -11.06
CA ARG A 48 -3.38 -19.83 -11.26
C ARG A 48 -3.71 -20.93 -10.25
N ASP A 49 -2.71 -21.50 -9.61
CA ASP A 49 -2.78 -22.62 -8.66
C ASP A 49 -2.79 -22.13 -7.20
N VAL A 50 -3.64 -21.15 -6.89
CA VAL A 50 -3.69 -20.49 -5.58
C VAL A 50 -5.00 -20.79 -4.87
N VAL A 51 -4.90 -21.08 -3.57
CA VAL A 51 -6.05 -21.12 -2.65
C VAL A 51 -5.85 -20.01 -1.63
N ILE A 52 -6.88 -19.16 -1.46
CA ILE A 52 -6.91 -18.12 -0.43
C ILE A 52 -7.97 -18.45 0.60
N VAL A 53 -7.57 -18.43 1.87
CA VAL A 53 -8.49 -18.43 3.01
C VAL A 53 -8.61 -17.00 3.50
N ALA A 54 -9.81 -16.45 3.41
CA ALA A 54 -10.07 -15.06 3.74
C ALA A 54 -11.12 -14.92 4.84
N SER A 55 -10.98 -13.88 5.66
CA SER A 55 -12.06 -13.42 6.53
C SER A 55 -12.96 -12.42 5.82
N VAL A 56 -13.96 -11.90 6.51
CA VAL A 56 -14.82 -10.80 6.01
C VAL A 56 -14.02 -9.59 5.52
N SER A 57 -12.75 -9.45 5.90
CA SER A 57 -11.89 -8.38 5.40
C SER A 57 -11.68 -8.40 3.88
N ALA A 58 -12.01 -9.51 3.21
CA ALA A 58 -11.98 -9.62 1.75
C ALA A 58 -12.99 -8.73 1.03
N ILE A 59 -14.08 -8.33 1.70
CA ILE A 59 -15.11 -7.45 1.13
C ILE A 59 -14.93 -5.97 1.51
N TYR A 60 -13.92 -5.65 2.31
CA TYR A 60 -13.59 -4.25 2.58
C TYR A 60 -12.73 -3.66 1.46
N GLY A 61 -12.82 -2.33 1.32
CA GLY A 61 -12.13 -1.60 0.27
C GLY A 61 -10.62 -1.83 0.27
N LEU A 62 -10.10 -2.08 -0.93
CA LEU A 62 -8.68 -2.11 -1.26
C LEU A 62 -8.37 -1.03 -2.30
N GLY A 63 -7.11 -0.90 -2.69
CA GLY A 63 -6.74 -0.14 -3.87
C GLY A 63 -7.23 -0.80 -5.17
N ASP A 64 -7.33 -0.01 -6.23
CA ASP A 64 -7.72 -0.53 -7.55
C ASP A 64 -6.65 -1.50 -8.09
N PRO A 65 -7.02 -2.76 -8.47
CA PRO A 65 -6.06 -3.78 -8.89
C PRO A 65 -5.27 -3.38 -10.14
N ARG A 66 -5.88 -2.65 -11.10
CA ARG A 66 -5.18 -2.22 -12.32
C ARG A 66 -4.09 -1.22 -11.99
N ARG A 67 -4.36 -0.29 -11.08
CA ARG A 67 -3.41 0.72 -10.62
C ARG A 67 -2.30 0.09 -9.79
N TYR A 68 -2.67 -0.81 -8.89
CA TYR A 68 -1.72 -1.56 -8.10
C TYR A 68 -0.75 -2.34 -8.99
N PHE A 69 -1.25 -3.01 -10.03
CA PHE A 69 -0.43 -3.75 -11.01
C PHE A 69 0.49 -2.83 -11.82
N GLN A 70 0.02 -1.63 -12.22
CA GLN A 70 0.85 -0.65 -12.94
C GLN A 70 2.04 -0.14 -12.10
N MET A 71 1.94 -0.22 -10.78
CA MET A 71 3.02 0.18 -9.88
C MET A 71 4.10 -0.89 -9.72
N VAL A 72 3.80 -2.16 -10.01
CA VAL A 72 4.77 -3.28 -9.90
C VAL A 72 6.01 -3.00 -10.75
N ILE A 73 7.18 -3.21 -10.16
CA ILE A 73 8.46 -3.15 -10.88
C ILE A 73 8.79 -4.55 -11.38
N HIS A 74 8.95 -4.68 -12.69
CA HIS A 74 9.44 -5.89 -13.33
C HIS A 74 10.92 -5.69 -13.67
N LEU A 75 11.76 -6.68 -13.37
CA LEU A 75 13.18 -6.66 -13.62
C LEU A 75 13.56 -7.93 -14.36
N ASP A 76 14.22 -7.78 -15.50
CA ASP A 76 14.76 -8.88 -16.27
C ASP A 76 16.31 -8.78 -16.29
N ARG A 77 16.99 -9.92 -16.12
CA ARG A 77 18.46 -9.97 -16.27
C ARG A 77 18.85 -9.57 -17.70
N GLY A 78 19.84 -8.72 -17.85
CA GLY A 78 20.28 -8.15 -19.13
C GLY A 78 19.50 -6.93 -19.57
N GLU A 79 18.47 -6.51 -18.82
CA GLU A 79 17.73 -5.28 -19.09
C GLU A 79 18.58 -4.05 -18.77
N GLN A 80 18.46 -3.01 -19.64
CA GLN A 80 19.07 -1.71 -19.40
C GLN A 80 18.20 -0.88 -18.46
N ILE A 81 18.73 -0.52 -17.29
CA ILE A 81 18.02 0.26 -16.30
C ILE A 81 18.89 1.34 -15.68
N ASN A 82 18.38 2.56 -15.62
CA ASN A 82 19.05 3.62 -14.91
C ASN A 82 18.85 3.46 -13.39
N GLN A 83 19.95 3.35 -12.63
CA GLN A 83 19.91 3.16 -11.19
C GLN A 83 19.04 4.21 -10.47
N ARG A 84 19.19 5.50 -10.82
CA ARG A 84 18.41 6.58 -10.19
C ARG A 84 16.92 6.45 -10.48
N ALA A 85 16.57 6.01 -11.69
CA ALA A 85 15.17 5.75 -12.07
C ALA A 85 14.58 4.59 -11.25
N LEU A 86 15.34 3.50 -11.07
CA LEU A 86 14.93 2.39 -10.22
C LEU A 86 14.72 2.82 -8.76
N LEU A 87 15.66 3.59 -8.20
CA LEU A 87 15.53 4.10 -6.82
C LEU A 87 14.31 5.02 -6.66
N ARG A 88 14.01 5.85 -7.65
CA ARG A 88 12.79 6.67 -7.68
C ARG A 88 11.54 5.80 -7.69
N ARG A 89 11.52 4.75 -8.54
CA ARG A 89 10.40 3.80 -8.58
C ARG A 89 10.21 3.08 -7.23
N LEU A 90 11.28 2.68 -6.55
CA LEU A 90 11.19 2.10 -5.19
C LEU A 90 10.57 3.09 -4.19
N ALA A 91 10.95 4.37 -4.23
CA ALA A 91 10.34 5.40 -3.39
C ALA A 91 8.84 5.61 -3.73
N GLU A 92 8.46 5.58 -5.02
CA GLU A 92 7.05 5.62 -5.46
C GLU A 92 6.24 4.43 -4.95
N LEU A 93 6.87 3.25 -4.81
CA LEU A 93 6.28 2.06 -4.16
C LEU A 93 6.23 2.17 -2.64
N GLN A 94 6.66 3.30 -2.06
CA GLN A 94 6.74 3.59 -0.62
C GLN A 94 7.78 2.74 0.13
N TYR A 95 8.81 2.25 -0.56
CA TYR A 95 9.96 1.64 0.10
C TYR A 95 10.85 2.71 0.71
N GLU A 96 11.32 2.45 1.92
CA GLU A 96 12.22 3.32 2.66
C GLU A 96 13.68 3.00 2.31
N ARG A 97 14.51 4.01 2.10
CA ARG A 97 15.95 3.80 2.02
C ARG A 97 16.56 3.79 3.42
N ASN A 98 17.16 2.68 3.81
CA ASN A 98 17.85 2.56 5.09
C ASN A 98 19.02 1.59 4.98
N GLU A 99 20.23 2.07 5.27
CA GLU A 99 21.47 1.28 5.18
C GLU A 99 21.73 0.48 6.47
N ALA A 100 21.17 0.91 7.61
CA ALA A 100 21.43 0.33 8.92
C ALA A 100 20.39 -0.70 9.35
N ASP A 101 19.11 -0.38 9.15
CA ASP A 101 17.97 -1.24 9.52
C ASP A 101 17.33 -1.83 8.27
N PHE A 102 17.77 -3.01 7.87
CA PHE A 102 17.30 -3.70 6.67
C PHE A 102 16.16 -4.66 7.01
N ARG A 103 14.95 -4.17 6.89
CA ARG A 103 13.69 -4.87 7.19
C ARG A 103 12.74 -4.82 5.98
N ARG A 104 11.57 -5.45 6.08
CA ARG A 104 10.58 -5.43 4.99
C ARG A 104 10.24 -4.00 4.55
N SER A 105 10.02 -3.82 3.27
CA SER A 105 9.77 -2.55 2.61
C SER A 105 10.92 -1.54 2.72
N VAL A 106 12.13 -2.03 2.93
CA VAL A 106 13.36 -1.24 2.95
C VAL A 106 14.25 -1.65 1.78
N TYR A 107 14.94 -0.69 1.21
CA TYR A 107 16.05 -0.95 0.28
C TYR A 107 17.33 -0.26 0.76
N ARG A 108 18.46 -0.78 0.36
CA ARG A 108 19.79 -0.20 0.60
C ARG A 108 20.63 -0.25 -0.68
N VAL A 109 21.60 0.66 -0.80
CA VAL A 109 22.40 0.82 -2.01
C VAL A 109 23.87 0.87 -1.64
N ARG A 110 24.67 -0.01 -2.25
CA ARG A 110 26.12 -0.06 -2.06
C ARG A 110 26.81 -0.13 -3.41
N GLY A 111 27.19 1.04 -3.94
CA GLY A 111 27.71 1.13 -5.30
C GLY A 111 26.68 0.71 -6.33
N ASP A 112 27.02 -0.31 -7.12
CA ASP A 112 26.15 -0.88 -8.17
C ASP A 112 25.24 -2.01 -7.66
N VAL A 113 25.21 -2.24 -6.34
CA VAL A 113 24.37 -3.27 -5.71
C VAL A 113 23.19 -2.61 -4.98
N ILE A 114 21.99 -3.04 -5.31
CA ILE A 114 20.76 -2.62 -4.66
C ILE A 114 20.14 -3.85 -4.01
N ASP A 115 20.02 -3.84 -2.69
CA ASP A 115 19.29 -4.86 -1.93
C ASP A 115 17.90 -4.32 -1.59
N VAL A 116 16.86 -5.08 -1.90
CA VAL A 116 15.46 -4.75 -1.60
C VAL A 116 14.86 -5.87 -0.76
N PHE A 117 14.23 -5.54 0.37
CA PHE A 117 13.45 -6.52 1.12
C PHE A 117 11.96 -6.35 0.76
N PRO A 118 11.40 -7.23 -0.10
CA PRO A 118 10.04 -7.07 -0.59
C PRO A 118 9.00 -7.04 0.54
N ALA A 119 7.95 -6.24 0.37
CA ALA A 119 6.89 -6.08 1.36
C ALA A 119 6.07 -7.36 1.59
N ASP A 120 5.96 -8.18 0.54
CA ASP A 120 5.25 -9.46 0.51
C ASP A 120 6.10 -10.64 1.01
N SER A 121 7.42 -10.45 1.16
CA SER A 121 8.34 -11.53 1.54
C SER A 121 8.45 -11.70 3.06
N GLU A 122 8.48 -12.95 3.52
CA GLU A 122 8.72 -13.28 4.93
C GLU A 122 10.21 -13.32 5.29
N LYS A 123 11.04 -13.91 4.41
CA LYS A 123 12.40 -14.30 4.76
C LYS A 123 13.46 -13.98 3.69
N GLU A 124 13.06 -13.64 2.49
CA GLU A 124 13.98 -13.49 1.37
C GLU A 124 14.05 -12.03 0.92
N ALA A 125 15.24 -11.51 0.75
CA ALA A 125 15.50 -10.23 0.12
C ALA A 125 16.03 -10.42 -1.29
N LEU A 126 15.81 -9.43 -2.15
CA LEU A 126 16.27 -9.40 -3.54
C LEU A 126 17.53 -8.54 -3.65
N ARG A 127 18.57 -9.09 -4.21
CA ARG A 127 19.78 -8.37 -4.62
C ARG A 127 19.76 -8.14 -6.13
N ILE A 128 19.95 -6.90 -6.53
CA ILE A 128 20.05 -6.45 -7.90
C ILE A 128 21.48 -5.95 -8.09
N GLU A 129 22.26 -6.62 -8.92
CA GLU A 129 23.63 -6.22 -9.25
C GLU A 129 23.64 -5.61 -10.64
N LEU A 130 24.21 -4.39 -10.75
CA LEU A 130 24.30 -3.65 -12.00
C LEU A 130 25.74 -3.66 -12.52
N LEU A 131 25.88 -3.80 -13.83
CA LEU A 131 27.13 -3.52 -14.55
C LEU A 131 26.89 -2.29 -15.45
N GLY A 132 27.24 -1.10 -14.96
CA GLY A 132 26.84 0.14 -15.60
C GLY A 132 25.33 0.37 -15.50
N GLU A 133 24.63 0.36 -16.64
CA GLU A 133 23.17 0.46 -16.69
C GLU A 133 22.47 -0.89 -17.00
N GLU A 134 23.20 -2.00 -17.02
CA GLU A 134 22.64 -3.33 -17.28
C GLU A 134 22.45 -4.11 -15.98
N ILE A 135 21.32 -4.81 -15.83
CA ILE A 135 21.11 -5.77 -14.74
C ILE A 135 21.95 -7.02 -15.01
N GLU A 136 23.08 -7.14 -14.31
CA GLU A 136 23.99 -8.28 -14.44
C GLU A 136 23.40 -9.53 -13.79
N SER A 137 22.84 -9.38 -12.57
CA SER A 137 22.26 -10.50 -11.85
C SER A 137 21.11 -10.09 -10.92
N LEU A 138 20.20 -11.04 -10.70
CA LEU A 138 19.09 -10.96 -9.75
C LEU A 138 19.16 -12.18 -8.82
N LYS A 139 19.35 -11.93 -7.52
CA LYS A 139 19.57 -13.00 -6.52
C LYS A 139 18.67 -12.82 -5.32
N TYR A 140 17.98 -13.89 -4.91
CA TYR A 140 17.35 -13.92 -3.60
C TYR A 140 18.35 -14.38 -2.56
N PHE A 141 18.36 -13.72 -1.41
CA PHE A 141 19.29 -14.00 -0.31
C PHE A 141 18.58 -13.89 1.05
N ASP A 142 19.15 -14.55 2.05
CA ASP A 142 18.73 -14.41 3.44
C ASP A 142 19.26 -13.08 4.00
N PRO A 143 18.37 -12.13 4.42
CA PRO A 143 18.79 -10.81 4.90
C PRO A 143 19.57 -10.85 6.21
N LEU A 144 19.48 -11.93 7.02
CA LEU A 144 20.19 -12.09 8.28
C LEU A 144 21.62 -12.58 8.07
N THR A 145 21.80 -13.60 7.21
CA THR A 145 23.09 -14.24 6.97
C THR A 145 23.83 -13.66 5.76
N GLY A 146 23.10 -13.09 4.81
CA GLY A 146 23.62 -12.66 3.52
C GLY A 146 23.84 -13.81 2.52
N GLU A 147 23.44 -15.03 2.88
CA GLU A 147 23.61 -16.22 2.04
C GLU A 147 22.68 -16.15 0.82
N ILE A 148 23.24 -16.41 -0.38
CA ILE A 148 22.46 -16.47 -1.61
C ILE A 148 21.65 -17.76 -1.64
N ILE A 149 20.33 -17.62 -1.74
CA ILE A 149 19.39 -18.75 -1.80
C ILE A 149 19.27 -19.26 -3.24
N ARG A 150 19.08 -18.33 -4.19
CA ARG A 150 18.94 -18.64 -5.62
C ARG A 150 19.18 -17.42 -6.50
N GLU A 151 19.62 -17.66 -7.71
CA GLU A 151 19.66 -16.69 -8.79
C GLU A 151 18.46 -16.89 -9.73
N VAL A 152 17.88 -15.80 -10.21
CA VAL A 152 16.68 -15.83 -11.07
C VAL A 152 16.89 -14.98 -12.32
N PRO A 153 16.28 -15.34 -13.46
CA PRO A 153 16.34 -14.52 -14.66
C PRO A 153 15.43 -13.29 -14.61
N ARG A 154 14.42 -13.33 -13.73
CA ARG A 154 13.39 -12.28 -13.59
C ARG A 154 12.97 -12.15 -12.13
N ALA A 155 12.66 -10.92 -11.71
CA ALA A 155 12.10 -10.62 -10.40
C ALA A 155 11.01 -9.55 -10.50
N THR A 156 10.09 -9.55 -9.53
CA THR A 156 9.04 -8.54 -9.40
C THR A 156 9.09 -7.93 -8.00
N ILE A 157 8.89 -6.61 -7.91
CA ILE A 157 8.78 -5.90 -6.64
C ILE A 157 7.41 -5.25 -6.59
N TYR A 158 6.61 -5.67 -5.61
CA TYR A 158 5.26 -5.18 -5.37
C TYR A 158 5.26 -3.97 -4.43
N PRO A 159 4.25 -3.10 -4.52
CA PRO A 159 4.10 -1.96 -3.62
C PRO A 159 4.01 -2.36 -2.14
N LYS A 160 4.43 -1.47 -1.25
CA LYS A 160 4.36 -1.65 0.20
C LYS A 160 2.92 -1.77 0.73
N SER A 161 1.94 -1.22 -0.01
CA SER A 161 0.54 -1.21 0.40
C SER A 161 -0.37 -1.30 -0.83
N HIS A 162 -1.58 -1.80 -0.66
CA HIS A 162 -2.60 -1.87 -1.72
C HIS A 162 -3.05 -0.49 -2.23
N TYR A 163 -2.80 0.57 -1.48
CA TYR A 163 -3.22 1.94 -1.81
C TYR A 163 -2.15 2.77 -2.51
N VAL A 164 -1.02 2.17 -2.86
CA VAL A 164 0.03 2.86 -3.62
C VAL A 164 -0.47 3.19 -5.03
N THR A 165 -0.32 4.44 -5.41
CA THR A 165 -0.70 4.96 -6.72
C THR A 165 0.26 6.05 -7.17
N SER A 166 0.14 6.51 -8.43
CA SER A 166 1.03 7.54 -8.96
C SER A 166 0.82 8.90 -8.28
N ARG A 167 1.89 9.71 -8.20
CA ARG A 167 1.86 11.05 -7.61
C ARG A 167 0.80 11.94 -8.29
N ASP A 168 0.70 11.90 -9.61
CA ASP A 168 -0.30 12.71 -10.34
C ASP A 168 -1.72 12.37 -9.90
N ARG A 169 -1.95 11.11 -9.57
CA ARG A 169 -3.24 10.64 -9.07
C ARG A 169 -3.54 11.15 -7.69
N ILE A 170 -2.56 11.11 -6.79
CA ILE A 170 -2.68 11.65 -5.44
C ILE A 170 -3.02 13.14 -5.50
N LEU A 171 -2.32 13.91 -6.34
CA LEU A 171 -2.57 15.34 -6.48
C LEU A 171 -4.00 15.63 -7.00
N LYS A 172 -4.49 14.85 -7.96
CA LYS A 172 -5.88 14.98 -8.41
C LYS A 172 -6.90 14.61 -7.32
N ALA A 173 -6.64 13.53 -6.58
CA ALA A 173 -7.50 13.12 -5.47
C ALA A 173 -7.59 14.21 -4.40
N ILE A 174 -6.49 14.87 -4.08
CA ILE A 174 -6.42 15.97 -3.11
C ILE A 174 -7.37 17.12 -3.49
N GLU A 175 -7.44 17.49 -4.77
CA GLU A 175 -8.34 18.56 -5.20
C GLU A 175 -9.82 18.18 -4.94
N PHE A 176 -10.24 16.96 -5.28
CA PHE A 176 -11.59 16.47 -5.00
C PHE A 176 -11.87 16.35 -3.49
N ILE A 177 -10.87 15.91 -2.70
CA ILE A 177 -11.01 15.84 -1.23
C ILE A 177 -11.24 17.24 -0.65
N LYS A 178 -10.53 18.26 -1.12
CA LYS A 178 -10.71 19.65 -0.68
C LYS A 178 -12.12 20.18 -1.02
N GLU A 179 -12.61 19.91 -2.23
CA GLU A 179 -13.95 20.31 -2.65
C GLU A 179 -15.05 19.68 -1.77
N GLU A 180 -14.93 18.38 -1.51
CA GLU A 180 -15.88 17.67 -0.65
C GLU A 180 -15.79 18.14 0.81
N LEU A 181 -14.57 18.41 1.31
CA LEU A 181 -14.37 18.94 2.66
C LEU A 181 -15.14 20.26 2.86
N VAL A 182 -15.03 21.21 1.93
CA VAL A 182 -15.74 22.50 2.01
C VAL A 182 -17.25 22.26 2.14
N THR A 183 -17.81 21.44 1.27
CA THR A 183 -19.23 21.10 1.29
C THR A 183 -19.65 20.48 2.63
N ARG A 184 -18.87 19.54 3.13
CA ARG A 184 -19.17 18.84 4.39
C ARG A 184 -19.06 19.75 5.61
N LEU A 185 -18.10 20.66 5.63
CA LEU A 185 -17.95 21.65 6.69
C LEU A 185 -19.15 22.62 6.73
N GLU A 186 -19.66 23.04 5.57
CA GLU A 186 -20.88 23.88 5.51
C GLU A 186 -22.09 23.13 6.09
N GLU A 187 -22.28 21.85 5.79
CA GLU A 187 -23.36 21.04 6.33
C GLU A 187 -23.27 20.93 7.85
N LEU A 188 -22.09 20.56 8.38
CA LEU A 188 -21.86 20.42 9.82
C LEU A 188 -22.08 21.74 10.57
N ASN A 189 -21.65 22.87 10.00
CA ASN A 189 -21.87 24.19 10.57
C ASN A 189 -23.37 24.55 10.59
N LYS A 190 -24.12 24.23 9.53
CA LYS A 190 -25.58 24.44 9.49
C LYS A 190 -26.31 23.60 10.54
N GLU A 191 -25.78 22.40 10.84
CA GLU A 191 -26.30 21.52 11.88
C GLU A 191 -25.82 21.89 13.29
N ASN A 192 -25.03 22.96 13.43
CA ASN A 192 -24.38 23.41 14.68
C ASN A 192 -23.44 22.36 15.32
N LYS A 193 -22.83 21.49 14.49
CA LYS A 193 -21.86 20.48 14.89
C LYS A 193 -20.43 21.04 14.78
N LEU A 194 -20.13 22.05 15.61
CA LEU A 194 -18.90 22.83 15.49
C LEU A 194 -17.64 22.03 15.83
N VAL A 195 -17.71 21.13 16.81
CA VAL A 195 -16.58 20.30 17.23
C VAL A 195 -16.23 19.28 16.14
N GLU A 196 -17.25 18.63 15.58
CA GLU A 196 -17.09 17.69 14.48
C GLU A 196 -16.52 18.37 13.22
N ALA A 197 -17.01 19.58 12.91
CA ALA A 197 -16.50 20.37 11.80
C ALA A 197 -15.01 20.70 11.98
N GLN A 198 -14.62 21.22 13.14
CA GLN A 198 -13.24 21.56 13.44
C GLN A 198 -12.31 20.34 13.37
N ARG A 199 -12.72 19.20 13.94
CA ARG A 199 -11.93 17.97 13.95
C ARG A 199 -11.77 17.39 12.55
N LEU A 200 -12.86 17.36 11.79
CA LEU A 200 -12.82 16.90 10.38
C LEU A 200 -11.85 17.75 9.56
N GLU A 201 -11.94 19.07 9.68
CA GLU A 201 -11.08 20.00 8.97
C GLU A 201 -9.61 19.77 9.31
N GLN A 202 -9.27 19.81 10.60
CA GLN A 202 -7.89 19.63 11.07
C GLN A 202 -7.29 18.31 10.57
N ARG A 203 -8.03 17.21 10.70
CA ARG A 203 -7.57 15.90 10.28
C ARG A 203 -7.39 15.82 8.78
N THR A 204 -8.39 16.25 8.00
CA THR A 204 -8.32 16.16 6.54
C THR A 204 -7.19 17.03 5.98
N LEU A 205 -6.96 18.22 6.52
CA LEU A 205 -5.84 19.07 6.10
C LEU A 205 -4.48 18.41 6.43
N TYR A 206 -4.34 17.80 7.60
CA TYR A 206 -3.14 17.04 7.95
C TYR A 206 -2.92 15.84 7.01
N ASP A 207 -3.98 15.06 6.72
CA ASP A 207 -3.90 13.92 5.81
C ASP A 207 -3.51 14.38 4.38
N ILE A 208 -4.03 15.52 3.92
CA ILE A 208 -3.67 16.14 2.63
C ILE A 208 -2.19 16.50 2.60
N GLU A 209 -1.66 17.13 3.65
CA GLU A 209 -0.24 17.47 3.75
C GLU A 209 0.64 16.22 3.68
N MET A 210 0.29 15.18 4.44
CA MET A 210 1.00 13.89 4.40
C MET A 210 0.95 13.24 3.02
N MET A 211 -0.20 13.26 2.34
CA MET A 211 -0.33 12.75 0.98
C MET A 211 0.49 13.57 -0.04
N GLN A 212 0.58 14.90 0.13
CA GLN A 212 1.39 15.77 -0.73
C GLN A 212 2.88 15.51 -0.58
N GLU A 213 3.34 15.38 0.67
CA GLU A 213 4.78 15.24 0.95
C GLU A 213 5.27 13.80 0.78
N LEU A 214 4.54 12.82 1.31
CA LEU A 214 4.95 11.43 1.39
C LEU A 214 4.25 10.50 0.39
N GLY A 215 3.18 10.97 -0.27
CA GLY A 215 2.35 10.11 -1.11
C GLY A 215 1.45 9.14 -0.32
N PHE A 216 1.33 9.32 1.00
CA PHE A 216 0.59 8.43 1.90
C PHE A 216 0.13 9.18 3.15
N CYS A 217 -0.97 8.75 3.76
CA CYS A 217 -1.38 9.18 5.10
C CYS A 217 -1.93 7.99 5.90
N SER A 218 -1.96 8.12 7.23
CA SER A 218 -2.61 7.13 8.10
C SER A 218 -4.12 7.13 7.84
N GLY A 219 -4.70 5.96 7.54
CA GLY A 219 -6.12 5.86 7.16
C GLY A 219 -6.40 6.26 5.71
N ILE A 220 -5.43 6.09 4.81
CA ILE A 220 -5.57 6.38 3.38
C ILE A 220 -6.74 5.63 2.72
N GLU A 221 -7.17 4.51 3.30
CA GLU A 221 -8.36 3.76 2.90
C GLU A 221 -9.64 4.60 2.93
N ASN A 222 -9.71 5.63 3.79
CA ASN A 222 -10.85 6.56 3.85
C ASN A 222 -10.97 7.41 2.57
N TYR A 223 -9.90 7.52 1.82
CA TYR A 223 -9.83 8.28 0.56
C TYR A 223 -9.85 7.37 -0.68
N SER A 224 -10.12 6.06 -0.51
CA SER A 224 -10.07 5.05 -1.58
C SER A 224 -10.93 5.41 -2.79
N ARG A 225 -12.09 6.04 -2.60
CA ARG A 225 -12.98 6.52 -3.68
C ARG A 225 -12.26 7.48 -4.62
N PHE A 226 -11.57 8.48 -4.08
CA PHE A 226 -10.83 9.47 -4.86
C PHE A 226 -9.60 8.86 -5.54
N LEU A 227 -8.95 7.90 -4.88
CA LEU A 227 -7.78 7.21 -5.40
C LEU A 227 -8.14 6.21 -6.51
N SER A 228 -9.38 5.69 -6.54
CA SER A 228 -9.85 4.70 -7.51
C SER A 228 -10.76 5.23 -8.63
N ASP A 229 -10.97 6.56 -8.74
CA ASP A 229 -11.89 7.21 -9.71
C ASP A 229 -13.36 6.80 -9.58
N ARG A 230 -13.78 6.32 -8.44
CA ARG A 230 -15.15 5.88 -8.23
C ARG A 230 -16.06 7.04 -7.87
N GLN A 231 -17.29 6.98 -8.37
CA GLN A 231 -18.32 7.97 -8.06
C GLN A 231 -18.91 7.74 -6.65
N PRO A 232 -19.52 8.77 -6.04
CA PRO A 232 -20.26 8.59 -4.80
C PRO A 232 -21.31 7.48 -4.92
N GLY A 233 -21.30 6.52 -3.96
CA GLY A 233 -22.21 5.38 -3.95
C GLY A 233 -21.73 4.14 -4.70
N GLU A 234 -20.64 4.23 -5.48
CA GLU A 234 -20.03 3.05 -6.06
C GLU A 234 -19.24 2.26 -5.00
N PRO A 235 -19.32 0.90 -5.00
CA PRO A 235 -18.58 0.08 -4.05
C PRO A 235 -17.08 0.23 -4.29
N PRO A 236 -16.24 0.26 -3.23
CA PRO A 236 -14.79 0.28 -3.40
C PRO A 236 -14.31 -1.04 -4.00
N PRO A 237 -13.12 -1.07 -4.64
CA PRO A 237 -12.49 -2.33 -5.03
C PRO A 237 -12.25 -3.21 -3.79
N THR A 238 -12.38 -4.52 -3.96
CA THR A 238 -12.24 -5.51 -2.90
C THR A 238 -11.26 -6.60 -3.34
N LEU A 239 -11.00 -7.61 -2.51
CA LEU A 239 -10.18 -8.75 -2.93
C LEU A 239 -10.77 -9.46 -4.16
N TYR A 240 -12.08 -9.46 -4.33
CA TYR A 240 -12.74 -10.08 -5.49
C TYR A 240 -12.33 -9.45 -6.82
N ASP A 241 -12.01 -8.16 -6.83
CA ASP A 241 -11.56 -7.44 -8.03
C ASP A 241 -10.14 -7.86 -8.48
N TYR A 242 -9.38 -8.54 -7.61
CA TYR A 242 -8.06 -9.09 -7.90
C TYR A 242 -8.11 -10.53 -8.42
N LEU A 243 -9.23 -11.22 -8.23
CA LEU A 243 -9.38 -12.61 -8.62
C LEU A 243 -9.59 -12.76 -10.13
N ALA A 244 -9.18 -13.88 -10.68
CA ALA A 244 -9.47 -14.23 -12.07
C ALA A 244 -10.97 -14.55 -12.25
N GLU A 245 -11.52 -14.32 -13.45
CA GLU A 245 -12.94 -14.50 -13.75
C GLU A 245 -13.45 -15.94 -13.52
N ASP A 246 -12.57 -16.93 -13.64
CA ASP A 246 -12.88 -18.36 -13.45
C ASP A 246 -12.57 -18.85 -12.02
N THR A 247 -12.42 -17.95 -11.05
CA THR A 247 -12.17 -18.31 -9.65
C THR A 247 -13.41 -18.91 -8.99
N LEU A 248 -13.25 -20.03 -8.30
CA LEU A 248 -14.29 -20.62 -7.45
C LEU A 248 -14.26 -19.94 -6.07
N VAL A 249 -15.42 -19.47 -5.62
CA VAL A 249 -15.60 -18.85 -4.31
C VAL A 249 -16.52 -19.70 -3.46
N PHE A 250 -16.07 -20.04 -2.25
CA PHE A 250 -16.84 -20.74 -1.23
C PHE A 250 -17.11 -19.77 -0.08
N ILE A 251 -18.37 -19.58 0.26
CA ILE A 251 -18.81 -18.72 1.35
C ILE A 251 -19.44 -19.61 2.41
N ASP A 252 -18.92 -19.56 3.64
CA ASP A 252 -19.40 -20.27 4.80
C ASP A 252 -20.13 -19.30 5.77
#